data_82db6ae06fc6d42348ec9451ee6de541
#
_entry.id   82db6ae06fc6d42348ec9451ee6de541
#
_cell.length_a   1.000
_cell.length_b   1.000
_cell.length_c   1.000
_cell.angle_alpha   90.00
_cell.angle_beta   90.00
_cell.angle_gamma   90.00
#
_symmetry.space_group_name_H-M   'P 1'
#
loop_
_entity.id
_entity.type
_entity.pdbx_description
1 polymer ?
#
loop_
_entity_poly.entity_id
_entity_poly.type
_entity_poly.pdbx_seq_one_letter_code
_entity_poly.pdbx_strand_id
1 'polypeptide(L)'
;MIKAQQISKYQNGCEKILQIPGIRFAALINNKGRIISGGLSEKITPYEKDEEKRNVLFMEIALDLTMRKEFTNTLGSIHAIVSYRDKVNIITIPHRENFILLSVEPELDSQRIINLVRELL
;
A
#
# COMPACT_ATOMS: atom_id res chain seq x y z
N MET A 1 -13.00 -10.78 -8.89
CA MET A 1 -12.68 -9.69 -9.85
C MET A 1 -13.31 -8.40 -9.36
N ILE A 2 -12.57 -7.31 -9.38
CA ILE A 2 -13.07 -6.01 -8.96
C ILE A 2 -13.88 -5.37 -10.10
N LYS A 3 -15.08 -4.90 -9.78
CA LYS A 3 -15.93 -4.22 -10.75
C LYS A 3 -15.43 -2.78 -11.00
N ALA A 4 -15.75 -2.22 -12.17
CA ALA A 4 -15.35 -0.86 -12.53
C ALA A 4 -15.74 0.19 -11.48
N GLN A 5 -16.92 0.07 -10.87
CA GLN A 5 -17.40 0.97 -9.83
C GLN A 5 -16.52 0.91 -8.57
N GLN A 6 -16.04 -0.29 -8.22
CA GLN A 6 -15.14 -0.48 -7.09
C GLN A 6 -13.76 0.11 -7.37
N ILE A 7 -13.25 -0.04 -8.60
CA ILE A 7 -11.98 0.56 -9.01
C ILE A 7 -12.05 2.08 -8.87
N SER A 8 -13.14 2.69 -9.32
CA SER A 8 -13.35 4.14 -9.20
C SER A 8 -13.38 4.59 -7.74
N LYS A 9 -14.05 3.83 -6.87
CA LYS A 9 -14.09 4.12 -5.43
C LYS A 9 -12.68 4.07 -4.83
N TYR A 10 -11.88 3.06 -5.16
CA TYR A 10 -10.53 2.93 -4.63
C TYR A 10 -9.61 4.00 -5.20
N GLN A 11 -9.78 4.37 -6.47
CA GLN A 11 -9.02 5.47 -7.06
C GLN A 11 -9.28 6.78 -6.30
N ASN A 12 -10.52 7.08 -6.01
CA ASN A 12 -10.89 8.27 -5.22
C ASN A 12 -10.33 8.20 -3.80
N GLY A 13 -10.38 7.04 -3.17
CA GLY A 13 -9.81 6.83 -1.84
C GLY A 13 -8.29 7.05 -1.83
N CYS A 14 -7.58 6.49 -2.80
CA CYS A 14 -6.14 6.68 -2.93
C CYS A 14 -5.78 8.14 -3.17
N GLU A 15 -6.55 8.86 -3.98
CA GLU A 15 -6.35 10.29 -4.21
C GLU A 15 -6.49 11.09 -2.92
N LYS A 16 -7.48 10.78 -2.08
CA LYS A 16 -7.66 11.42 -0.77
C LYS A 16 -6.48 11.13 0.16
N ILE A 17 -6.00 9.89 0.18
CA ILE A 17 -4.84 9.51 0.98
C ILE A 17 -3.61 10.30 0.54
N LEU A 18 -3.41 10.45 -0.77
CA LEU A 18 -2.30 11.21 -1.33
C LEU A 18 -2.33 12.71 -0.99
N GLN A 19 -3.47 13.24 -0.55
CA GLN A 19 -3.56 14.62 -0.05
C GLN A 19 -3.00 14.77 1.37
N ILE A 20 -2.80 13.69 2.10
CA ILE A 20 -2.21 13.74 3.44
C ILE A 20 -0.73 14.10 3.30
N PRO A 21 -0.25 15.18 3.96
CA PRO A 21 1.16 15.56 3.86
C PRO A 21 2.08 14.43 4.29
N GLY A 22 3.12 14.16 3.49
CA GLY A 22 4.09 13.12 3.77
C GLY A 22 3.80 11.77 3.14
N ILE A 23 2.62 11.59 2.55
CA ILE A 23 2.32 10.38 1.77
C ILE A 23 2.87 10.56 0.35
N ARG A 24 3.77 9.66 -0.04
CA ARG A 24 4.45 9.73 -1.35
C ARG A 24 3.79 8.86 -2.41
N PHE A 25 3.24 7.73 -1.99
CA PHE A 25 2.63 6.72 -2.85
C PHE A 25 1.46 6.09 -2.09
N ALA A 26 0.36 5.85 -2.77
CA ALA A 26 -0.79 5.12 -2.22
C ALA A 26 -1.49 4.38 -3.36
N ALA A 27 -1.54 3.06 -3.26
CA ALA A 27 -2.16 2.24 -4.29
C ALA A 27 -2.80 0.99 -3.72
N LEU A 28 -3.87 0.55 -4.37
CA LEU A 28 -4.43 -0.78 -4.20
C LEU A 28 -3.71 -1.70 -5.19
N ILE A 29 -3.14 -2.78 -4.69
CA ILE A 29 -2.31 -3.71 -5.45
C ILE A 29 -2.87 -5.12 -5.29
N ASN A 30 -2.91 -5.89 -6.38
CA ASN A 30 -3.43 -7.24 -6.34
C ASN A 30 -2.38 -8.25 -5.82
N ASN A 31 -2.80 -9.48 -5.62
CA ASN A 31 -1.94 -10.53 -5.06
C ASN A 31 -0.78 -10.96 -5.98
N LYS A 32 -0.71 -10.42 -7.19
CA LYS A 32 0.41 -10.63 -8.12
C LYS A 32 1.35 -9.42 -8.16
N GLY A 33 1.08 -8.39 -7.33
CA GLY A 33 1.93 -7.20 -7.27
C GLY A 33 1.61 -6.16 -8.33
N ARG A 34 0.42 -6.19 -8.93
CA ARG A 34 0.03 -5.23 -9.97
C ARG A 34 -0.91 -4.18 -9.42
N ILE A 35 -0.67 -2.93 -9.80
CA ILE A 35 -1.49 -1.80 -9.36
C ILE A 35 -2.88 -1.88 -9.99
N ILE A 36 -3.90 -1.82 -9.13
CA ILE A 36 -5.32 -1.73 -9.55
C ILE A 36 -5.74 -0.26 -9.61
N SER A 37 -5.40 0.51 -8.58
CA SER A 37 -5.78 1.93 -8.45
C SER A 37 -4.70 2.67 -7.69
N GLY A 38 -4.63 3.99 -7.87
CA GLY A 38 -3.68 4.83 -7.17
C GLY A 38 -2.33 4.92 -7.85
N GLY A 39 -1.33 5.37 -7.12
CA GLY A 39 0.03 5.54 -7.62
C GLY A 39 0.81 6.58 -6.83
N LEU A 40 1.81 7.16 -7.49
CA LEU A 40 2.64 8.21 -6.91
C LEU A 40 1.88 9.52 -6.78
N SER A 41 2.21 10.30 -5.74
CA SER A 41 1.79 11.69 -5.67
C SER A 41 2.39 12.45 -6.86
N GLU A 42 1.61 13.33 -7.46
CA GLU A 42 2.03 14.14 -8.63
C GLU A 42 3.25 15.01 -8.33
N LYS A 43 3.43 15.39 -7.07
CA LYS A 43 4.50 16.29 -6.63
C LYS A 43 5.78 15.57 -6.26
N ILE A 44 5.81 14.23 -6.36
CA ILE A 44 6.88 13.41 -5.83
C ILE A 44 7.63 12.71 -6.96
N THR A 45 8.96 12.76 -6.88
CA THR A 45 9.83 11.93 -7.72
C THR A 45 10.16 10.67 -6.91
N PRO A 46 9.95 9.46 -7.47
CA PRO A 46 10.25 8.24 -6.74
C PRO A 46 11.74 8.12 -6.44
N TYR A 47 12.09 7.60 -5.26
CA TYR A 47 13.49 7.29 -4.93
C TYR A 47 14.04 6.20 -5.85
N GLU A 48 13.25 5.15 -6.10
CA GLU A 48 13.59 4.16 -7.12
C GLU A 48 13.00 4.59 -8.45
N LYS A 49 13.84 5.07 -9.33
CA LYS A 49 13.44 5.64 -10.63
C LYS A 49 13.16 4.56 -11.68
N ASP A 50 13.69 3.35 -11.49
CA ASP A 50 13.49 2.24 -12.42
C ASP A 50 12.13 1.61 -12.16
N GLU A 51 11.22 1.76 -13.12
CA GLU A 51 9.87 1.22 -13.03
C GLU A 51 9.85 -0.30 -12.87
N GLU A 52 10.74 -1.00 -13.56
CA GLU A 52 10.81 -2.46 -13.45
C GLU A 52 11.20 -2.90 -12.06
N LYS A 53 12.12 -2.19 -11.41
CA LYS A 53 12.50 -2.47 -10.02
C LYS A 53 11.37 -2.19 -9.05
N ARG A 54 10.59 -1.13 -9.28
CA ARG A 54 9.41 -0.87 -8.46
C ARG A 54 8.39 -1.99 -8.60
N ASN A 55 8.19 -2.50 -9.80
CA ASN A 55 7.28 -3.63 -10.05
C ASN A 55 7.76 -4.90 -9.34
N VAL A 56 9.07 -5.15 -9.33
CA VAL A 56 9.65 -6.28 -8.59
C VAL A 56 9.38 -6.14 -7.10
N LEU A 57 9.55 -4.93 -6.54
CA LEU A 57 9.25 -4.66 -5.14
C LEU A 57 7.78 -5.00 -4.81
N PHE A 58 6.85 -4.58 -5.65
CA PHE A 58 5.43 -4.87 -5.44
C PHE A 58 5.15 -6.38 -5.47
N MET A 59 5.79 -7.10 -6.37
CA MET A 59 5.66 -8.56 -6.46
C MET A 59 6.22 -9.25 -5.21
N GLU A 60 7.36 -8.80 -4.71
CA GLU A 60 7.98 -9.33 -3.49
C GLU A 60 7.09 -9.09 -2.27
N ILE A 61 6.51 -7.90 -2.16
CA ILE A 61 5.59 -7.57 -1.06
C ILE A 61 4.34 -8.47 -1.14
N ALA A 62 3.77 -8.65 -2.34
CA ALA A 62 2.61 -9.51 -2.54
C ALA A 62 2.92 -10.96 -2.12
N LEU A 63 4.08 -11.47 -2.48
CA LEU A 63 4.50 -12.82 -2.12
C LEU A 63 4.71 -12.94 -0.61
N ASP A 64 5.41 -11.99 0.00
CA ASP A 64 5.65 -11.98 1.44
C ASP A 64 4.32 -12.00 2.22
N LEU A 65 3.37 -11.17 1.81
CA LEU A 65 2.05 -11.12 2.44
C LEU A 65 1.32 -12.46 2.31
N THR A 66 1.37 -13.07 1.14
CA THR A 66 0.75 -14.39 0.90
C THR A 66 1.34 -15.45 1.83
N MET A 67 2.66 -15.47 1.97
CA MET A 67 3.36 -16.42 2.84
C MET A 67 3.00 -16.21 4.31
N ARG A 68 2.90 -14.96 4.75
CA ARG A 68 2.56 -14.63 6.14
C ARG A 68 1.12 -14.99 6.49
N LYS A 69 0.21 -14.98 5.52
CA LYS A 69 -1.19 -15.38 5.73
C LYS A 69 -1.35 -16.86 6.11
N GLU A 70 -0.35 -17.68 5.86
CA GLU A 70 -0.34 -19.09 6.27
C GLU A 70 -0.57 -19.24 7.78
N PHE A 71 -0.18 -18.25 8.57
CA PHE A 71 -0.27 -18.32 10.03
C PHE A 71 -1.52 -17.65 10.59
N THR A 72 -2.48 -17.29 9.76
CA THR A 72 -3.71 -16.60 10.18
C THR A 72 -4.51 -17.40 11.21
N ASN A 73 -4.58 -18.73 11.07
CA ASN A 73 -5.34 -19.56 11.99
C ASN A 73 -4.75 -19.61 13.40
N THR A 74 -3.44 -19.48 13.53
CA THR A 74 -2.76 -19.55 14.82
C THR A 74 -2.45 -18.19 15.43
N LEU A 75 -2.13 -17.21 14.60
CA LEU A 75 -1.69 -15.88 15.05
C LEU A 75 -2.72 -14.78 14.81
N GLY A 76 -3.81 -15.08 14.13
CA GLY A 76 -4.82 -14.08 13.76
C GLY A 76 -4.51 -13.39 12.45
N SER A 77 -5.45 -12.57 11.99
CA SER A 77 -5.32 -11.84 10.73
C SER A 77 -4.25 -10.76 10.81
N ILE A 78 -3.57 -10.52 9.69
CA ILE A 78 -2.60 -9.44 9.59
C ILE A 78 -3.35 -8.11 9.43
N HIS A 79 -3.08 -7.16 10.32
CA HIS A 79 -3.66 -5.81 10.23
C HIS A 79 -2.82 -4.90 9.36
N ALA A 80 -1.51 -4.96 9.50
CA ALA A 80 -0.58 -4.19 8.69
C ALA A 80 0.84 -4.71 8.88
N ILE A 81 1.69 -4.44 7.89
CA ILE A 81 3.14 -4.69 7.97
C ILE A 81 3.82 -3.37 7.64
N VAL A 82 4.76 -2.96 8.48
CA VAL A 82 5.50 -1.71 8.29
C VAL A 82 6.99 -2.02 8.13
N SER A 83 7.56 -1.56 7.03
CA SER A 83 9.00 -1.59 6.81
C SER A 83 9.56 -0.20 7.09
N TYR A 84 10.30 -0.05 8.18
CA TYR A 84 10.96 1.21 8.55
C TYR A 84 12.31 1.28 7.84
N ARG A 85 12.49 2.28 6.99
CA ARG A 85 13.71 2.48 6.23
C ARG A 85 14.22 3.90 6.45
N ASP A 86 15.46 4.17 6.05
CA ASP A 86 16.08 5.48 6.27
C ASP A 86 15.35 6.61 5.56
N LYS A 87 14.93 6.38 4.32
CA LYS A 87 14.38 7.44 3.48
C LYS A 87 12.85 7.43 3.42
N VAL A 88 12.24 6.28 3.63
CA VAL A 88 10.78 6.14 3.59
C VAL A 88 10.38 4.97 4.49
N ASN A 89 9.15 5.00 4.99
CA ASN A 89 8.52 3.82 5.56
C ASN A 89 7.52 3.26 4.56
N ILE A 90 7.49 1.95 4.41
CA ILE A 90 6.55 1.28 3.51
C ILE A 90 5.54 0.53 4.36
N ILE A 91 4.26 0.85 4.15
CA ILE A 91 3.15 0.29 4.93
C ILE A 91 2.32 -0.59 3.99
N THR A 92 2.09 -1.83 4.39
CA THR A 92 1.25 -2.79 3.67
C THR A 92 0.03 -3.09 4.52
N ILE A 93 -1.16 -2.83 3.99
CA ILE A 93 -2.43 -3.08 4.68
C ILE A 93 -3.23 -4.08 3.86
N PRO A 94 -3.43 -5.32 4.34
CA PRO A 94 -4.26 -6.28 3.63
C PRO A 94 -5.69 -5.77 3.45
N HIS A 95 -6.27 -6.02 2.30
CA HIS A 95 -7.63 -5.64 1.98
C HIS A 95 -8.26 -6.71 1.08
N ARG A 96 -9.00 -7.63 1.68
CA ARG A 96 -9.54 -8.81 0.98
C ARG A 96 -8.41 -9.60 0.33
N GLU A 97 -8.52 -9.93 -0.96
CA GLU A 97 -7.45 -10.62 -1.71
C GLU A 97 -6.34 -9.70 -2.18
N ASN A 98 -6.50 -8.39 -1.99
CA ASN A 98 -5.54 -7.37 -2.41
C ASN A 98 -4.83 -6.76 -1.19
N PHE A 99 -4.05 -5.72 -1.42
CA PHE A 99 -3.47 -4.93 -0.33
C PHE A 99 -3.28 -3.48 -0.75
N ILE A 100 -3.28 -2.61 0.26
CA ILE A 100 -2.98 -1.20 0.07
C ILE A 100 -1.51 -1.01 0.43
N LEU A 101 -0.76 -0.40 -0.48
CA LEU A 101 0.64 -0.08 -0.27
C LEU A 101 0.81 1.42 -0.17
N LEU A 102 1.49 1.85 0.89
CA LEU A 102 1.83 3.25 1.09
C LEU A 102 3.33 3.41 1.20
N SER A 103 3.84 4.50 0.64
CA SER A 103 5.20 4.97 0.92
C SER A 103 5.07 6.33 1.59
N VAL A 104 5.65 6.47 2.76
CA VAL A 104 5.45 7.67 3.60
C VAL A 104 6.78 8.19 4.10
N GLU A 105 6.82 9.51 4.38
CA GLU A 105 8.00 10.12 4.99
C GLU A 105 8.26 9.49 6.37
N PRO A 106 9.52 9.26 6.75
CA PRO A 106 9.86 8.50 7.97
C PRO A 106 9.36 9.12 9.27
N GLU A 107 9.17 10.42 9.30
CA GLU A 107 8.72 11.15 10.50
C GLU A 107 7.24 10.97 10.80
N LEU A 108 6.45 10.41 9.89
CA LEU A 108 5.01 10.19 10.13
C LEU A 108 4.78 8.99 11.04
N ASP A 109 3.78 9.12 11.91
CA ASP A 109 3.32 8.03 12.77
C ASP A 109 2.59 6.98 11.94
N SER A 110 3.20 5.83 11.75
CA SER A 110 2.65 4.74 10.92
C SER A 110 1.30 4.25 11.42
N GLN A 111 1.10 4.12 12.72
CA GLN A 111 -0.17 3.66 13.26
C GLN A 111 -1.31 4.64 12.97
N ARG A 112 -1.02 5.93 13.09
CA ARG A 112 -2.01 6.98 12.76
C ARG A 112 -2.38 6.93 11.28
N ILE A 113 -1.40 6.76 10.40
CA ILE A 113 -1.63 6.66 8.96
C ILE A 113 -2.49 5.42 8.64
N ILE A 114 -2.17 4.28 9.25
CA ILE A 114 -2.95 3.06 9.06
C ILE A 114 -4.42 3.28 9.45
N ASN A 115 -4.65 3.92 10.58
CA ASN A 115 -6.02 4.20 11.05
C ASN A 115 -6.77 5.12 10.08
N LEU A 116 -6.12 6.18 9.59
CA LEU A 116 -6.71 7.11 8.63
C LEU A 116 -7.06 6.42 7.31
N VAL A 117 -6.17 5.56 6.81
CA VAL A 117 -6.39 4.83 5.56
C VAL A 117 -7.59 3.90 5.69
N ARG A 118 -7.75 3.22 6.81
CA ARG A 118 -8.89 2.35 7.05
C ARG A 118 -10.21 3.11 7.05
N GLU A 119 -10.23 4.34 7.53
CA GLU A 119 -11.43 5.18 7.49
C GLU A 119 -11.77 5.63 6.07
N LEU A 120 -10.77 5.82 5.21
CA LEU A 120 -10.96 6.32 3.84
C LEU A 120 -11.27 5.19 2.84
N LEU A 121 -11.02 3.97 3.20
CA LEU A 121 -11.24 2.79 2.35
C LEU A 121 -12.04 1.73 3.11
#